data_2a599dbbaae41a7076acbf7669d470be
#
_entry.id   2a599dbbaae41a7076acbf7669d470be
#
_cell.length_a   1.000
_cell.length_b   1.000
_cell.length_c   1.000
_cell.angle_alpha   90.00
_cell.angle_beta   90.00
_cell.angle_gamma   90.00
#
_symmetry.space_group_name_H-M   'P 1'
#
loop_
_entity.id
_entity.type
_entity.pdbx_description
1 polymer ?
#
loop_
_entity_poly.entity_id
_entity_poly.type
_entity_poly.pdbx_seq_one_letter_code
_entity_poly.pdbx_strand_id
1 'polypeptide(L)'
;PFRYPWCYDAWLTQQRIHWLPEEVPLGDDVRDWQKNLSQPEKNLLTQIFRLFTQADVEVNNCYLRHYTTVFKPTEVLMMMTAFAAMETVHVAAYSHLLDTIGMPESEYSAFMKYKEMKDKYDYMQGFNMNSKEDIAKTVAVFSAFTEGLQLFASFAILLNFPRHNKLKGMGQIVTWSVRDETLHCNSTVSYTHLRAHETDR
;
A
#
# COMPACT_ATOMS: atom_id res chain seq x y z
N PRO A 1 -27.43 15.17 0.67
CA PRO A 1 -26.10 15.60 1.11
C PRO A 1 -25.42 14.47 1.86
N PHE A 2 -24.14 14.27 1.64
CA PHE A 2 -23.34 13.28 2.34
C PHE A 2 -23.22 13.63 3.83
N ARG A 3 -23.30 12.64 4.70
CA ARG A 3 -23.10 12.80 6.15
C ARG A 3 -21.64 13.09 6.50
N TYR A 4 -20.73 12.52 5.72
CA TYR A 4 -19.27 12.64 5.88
C TYR A 4 -18.64 13.23 4.61
N PRO A 5 -18.75 14.56 4.36
CA PRO A 5 -18.24 15.20 3.15
C PRO A 5 -16.76 14.94 2.89
N TRP A 6 -15.94 14.84 3.93
CA TRP A 6 -14.52 14.55 3.82
C TRP A 6 -14.23 13.19 3.15
N CYS A 7 -15.10 12.19 3.30
CA CYS A 7 -14.97 10.91 2.59
C CYS A 7 -15.18 11.10 1.08
N TYR A 8 -16.14 11.94 0.71
CA TYR A 8 -16.35 12.29 -0.69
C TYR A 8 -15.15 13.06 -1.26
N ASP A 9 -14.58 13.99 -0.49
CA ASP A 9 -13.39 14.75 -0.91
C ASP A 9 -12.16 13.83 -1.07
N ALA A 10 -11.98 12.86 -0.18
CA ALA A 10 -10.93 11.85 -0.28
C ALA A 10 -11.14 10.95 -1.52
N TRP A 11 -12.36 10.47 -1.76
CA TRP A 11 -12.72 9.75 -2.98
C TRP A 11 -12.38 10.55 -4.22
N LEU A 12 -12.82 11.82 -4.28
CA LEU A 12 -12.57 12.69 -5.43
C LEU A 12 -11.08 12.96 -5.65
N THR A 13 -10.31 13.10 -4.57
CA THR A 13 -8.86 13.25 -4.63
C THR A 13 -8.23 12.01 -5.25
N GLN A 14 -8.61 10.80 -4.79
CA GLN A 14 -8.08 9.55 -5.36
C GLN A 14 -8.40 9.43 -6.85
N GLN A 15 -9.60 9.81 -7.30
CA GLN A 15 -9.95 9.79 -8.73
C GLN A 15 -9.06 10.73 -9.57
N ARG A 16 -8.67 11.88 -9.01
CA ARG A 16 -7.86 12.89 -9.71
C ARG A 16 -6.38 12.54 -9.79
N ILE A 17 -5.89 11.72 -8.88
CA ILE A 17 -4.48 11.30 -8.83
C ILE A 17 -4.26 9.89 -9.40
N HIS A 18 -5.26 9.32 -10.07
CA HIS A 18 -5.17 8.00 -10.69
C HIS A 18 -4.02 7.92 -11.71
N TRP A 19 -3.37 6.79 -11.75
CA TRP A 19 -2.27 6.48 -12.68
C TRP A 19 -2.27 4.99 -13.02
N LEU A 20 -1.54 4.62 -14.08
CA LEU A 20 -1.39 3.22 -14.50
C LEU A 20 0.10 2.84 -14.63
N PRO A 21 0.47 1.58 -14.42
CA PRO A 21 1.86 1.12 -14.47
C PRO A 21 2.58 1.43 -15.78
N GLU A 22 1.88 1.35 -16.91
CA GLU A 22 2.43 1.62 -18.24
C GLU A 22 2.83 3.09 -18.48
N GLU A 23 2.41 4.01 -17.61
CA GLU A 23 2.83 5.41 -17.68
C GLU A 23 4.28 5.60 -17.21
N VAL A 24 4.88 4.58 -16.56
CA VAL A 24 6.23 4.67 -16.01
C VAL A 24 7.23 3.96 -16.93
N PRO A 25 8.18 4.69 -17.53
CA PRO A 25 9.23 4.07 -18.36
C PRO A 25 10.25 3.34 -17.48
N LEU A 26 10.39 2.02 -17.66
CA LEU A 26 11.29 1.14 -16.90
C LEU A 26 12.57 0.73 -17.64
N GLY A 27 12.81 1.24 -18.84
CA GLY A 27 13.98 0.83 -19.65
C GLY A 27 15.33 1.11 -18.99
N ASP A 28 15.45 2.23 -18.28
CA ASP A 28 16.66 2.56 -17.51
C ASP A 28 16.82 1.65 -16.29
N ASP A 29 15.72 1.26 -15.65
CA ASP A 29 15.71 0.36 -14.49
C ASP A 29 16.23 -1.04 -14.84
N VAL A 30 15.88 -1.56 -16.03
CA VAL A 30 16.45 -2.81 -16.56
C VAL A 30 17.98 -2.72 -16.69
N ARG A 31 18.49 -1.62 -17.27
CA ARG A 31 19.93 -1.39 -17.39
C ARG A 31 20.61 -1.28 -16.03
N ASP A 32 20.00 -0.56 -15.11
CA ASP A 32 20.53 -0.39 -13.76
C ASP A 32 20.57 -1.71 -13.02
N TRP A 33 19.50 -2.49 -13.09
CA TRP A 33 19.44 -3.83 -12.50
C TRP A 33 20.53 -4.74 -13.02
N GLN A 34 20.76 -4.74 -14.33
CA GLN A 34 21.74 -5.62 -14.96
C GLN A 34 23.20 -5.20 -14.70
N LYS A 35 23.49 -3.89 -14.74
CA LYS A 35 24.88 -3.37 -14.85
C LYS A 35 25.34 -2.45 -13.74
N ASN A 36 24.42 -1.69 -13.12
CA ASN A 36 24.80 -0.58 -12.24
C ASN A 36 24.58 -0.88 -10.75
N LEU A 37 23.78 -1.91 -10.42
CA LEU A 37 23.55 -2.33 -9.05
C LEU A 37 24.55 -3.39 -8.62
N SER A 38 25.12 -3.20 -7.43
CA SER A 38 25.92 -4.22 -6.74
C SER A 38 25.04 -5.36 -6.23
N GLN A 39 25.64 -6.52 -5.94
CA GLN A 39 24.90 -7.65 -5.39
C GLN A 39 24.23 -7.35 -4.03
N PRO A 40 24.86 -6.62 -3.08
CA PRO A 40 24.18 -6.18 -1.86
C PRO A 40 22.95 -5.30 -2.11
N GLU A 41 23.03 -4.35 -3.06
CA GLU A 41 21.88 -3.53 -3.43
C GLU A 41 20.73 -4.37 -4.01
N LYS A 42 21.03 -5.30 -4.92
CA LYS A 42 20.02 -6.23 -5.45
C LYS A 42 19.37 -7.07 -4.36
N ASN A 43 20.17 -7.60 -3.42
CA ASN A 43 19.66 -8.38 -2.30
C ASN A 43 18.71 -7.57 -1.40
N LEU A 44 19.06 -6.32 -1.08
CA LEU A 44 18.21 -5.41 -0.31
C LEU A 44 16.89 -5.14 -1.03
N LEU A 45 16.96 -4.76 -2.31
CA LEU A 45 15.79 -4.48 -3.13
C LEU A 45 14.87 -5.70 -3.27
N THR A 46 15.44 -6.89 -3.47
CA THR A 46 14.69 -8.13 -3.56
C THR A 46 13.85 -8.38 -2.28
N GLN A 47 14.44 -8.14 -1.10
CA GLN A 47 13.71 -8.29 0.16
C GLN A 47 12.54 -7.31 0.28
N ILE A 48 12.74 -6.05 -0.11
CA ILE A 48 11.71 -5.03 -0.06
C ILE A 48 10.60 -5.34 -1.10
N PHE A 49 10.95 -5.74 -2.30
CA PHE A 49 9.96 -6.08 -3.33
C PHE A 49 9.10 -7.28 -2.94
N ARG A 50 9.68 -8.30 -2.29
CA ARG A 50 8.91 -9.42 -1.71
C ARG A 50 7.89 -8.95 -0.69
N LEU A 51 8.21 -7.92 0.10
CA LEU A 51 7.27 -7.34 1.04
C LEU A 51 6.10 -6.68 0.31
N PHE A 52 6.37 -5.85 -0.70
CA PHE A 52 5.32 -5.11 -1.42
C PHE A 52 4.39 -6.02 -2.21
N THR A 53 4.89 -7.07 -2.87
CA THR A 53 4.04 -8.00 -3.63
C THR A 53 2.96 -8.67 -2.79
N GLN A 54 3.09 -8.69 -1.47
CA GLN A 54 2.09 -9.25 -0.57
C GLN A 54 1.37 -8.19 0.26
N ALA A 55 2.05 -7.13 0.67
CA ALA A 55 1.45 -6.12 1.55
C ALA A 55 0.21 -5.48 0.92
N ASP A 56 0.30 -5.04 -0.32
CA ASP A 56 -0.80 -4.36 -1.03
C ASP A 56 -1.97 -5.31 -1.31
N VAL A 57 -1.70 -6.61 -1.52
CA VAL A 57 -2.75 -7.64 -1.62
C VAL A 57 -3.52 -7.76 -0.30
N GLU A 58 -2.83 -7.76 0.84
CA GLU A 58 -3.48 -7.85 2.15
C GLU A 58 -4.24 -6.58 2.50
N VAL A 59 -3.72 -5.41 2.15
CA VAL A 59 -4.42 -4.13 2.34
C VAL A 59 -5.69 -4.08 1.49
N ASN A 60 -5.61 -4.44 0.21
CA ASN A 60 -6.79 -4.56 -0.67
C ASN A 60 -7.85 -5.50 -0.07
N ASN A 61 -7.44 -6.69 0.39
CA ASN A 61 -8.31 -7.65 1.03
C ASN A 61 -8.97 -7.08 2.30
N CYS A 62 -8.23 -6.28 3.09
CA CYS A 62 -8.79 -5.65 4.28
C CYS A 62 -9.93 -4.69 3.94
N TYR A 63 -9.74 -3.82 2.94
CA TYR A 63 -10.83 -2.95 2.46
C TYR A 63 -12.06 -3.74 2.03
N LEU A 64 -11.88 -4.76 1.19
CA LEU A 64 -12.98 -5.50 0.58
C LEU A 64 -13.68 -6.47 1.55
N ARG A 65 -12.93 -7.18 2.40
CA ARG A 65 -13.47 -8.23 3.27
C ARG A 65 -13.92 -7.71 4.63
N HIS A 66 -13.27 -6.66 5.15
CA HIS A 66 -13.54 -6.15 6.48
C HIS A 66 -14.29 -4.82 6.44
N TYR A 67 -13.73 -3.78 5.86
CA TYR A 67 -14.27 -2.43 5.99
C TYR A 67 -15.60 -2.23 5.26
N THR A 68 -15.73 -2.67 4.01
CA THR A 68 -16.98 -2.52 3.24
C THR A 68 -18.16 -3.30 3.83
N THR A 69 -17.89 -4.31 4.66
CA THR A 69 -18.92 -5.07 5.37
C THR A 69 -19.51 -4.33 6.56
N VAL A 70 -18.76 -3.44 7.19
CA VAL A 70 -19.08 -2.74 8.44
C VAL A 70 -19.51 -1.29 8.20
N PHE A 71 -18.78 -0.56 7.37
CA PHE A 71 -19.05 0.85 7.10
C PHE A 71 -20.12 1.00 6.01
N LYS A 72 -21.27 1.61 6.33
CA LYS A 72 -22.46 1.64 5.48
C LYS A 72 -22.76 2.97 4.76
N PRO A 73 -22.34 4.17 5.25
CA PRO A 73 -22.61 5.40 4.53
C PRO A 73 -22.01 5.37 3.10
N THR A 74 -22.78 5.85 2.13
CA THR A 74 -22.44 5.75 0.70
C THR A 74 -21.08 6.39 0.39
N GLU A 75 -20.83 7.58 0.93
CA GLU A 75 -19.57 8.30 0.71
C GLU A 75 -18.36 7.59 1.33
N VAL A 76 -18.55 6.88 2.45
CA VAL A 76 -17.50 6.05 3.07
C VAL A 76 -17.19 4.85 2.18
N LEU A 77 -18.23 4.18 1.67
CA LEU A 77 -18.04 3.07 0.73
C LEU A 77 -17.37 3.52 -0.57
N MET A 78 -17.74 4.70 -1.10
CA MET A 78 -17.08 5.27 -2.28
C MET A 78 -15.58 5.45 -2.03
N MET A 79 -15.20 6.08 -0.92
CA MET A 79 -13.81 6.30 -0.54
C MET A 79 -13.04 4.97 -0.41
N MET A 80 -13.55 4.03 0.37
CA MET A 80 -12.89 2.73 0.61
C MET A 80 -12.77 1.90 -0.67
N THR A 81 -13.76 1.94 -1.55
CA THR A 81 -13.70 1.25 -2.84
C THR A 81 -12.66 1.88 -3.76
N ALA A 82 -12.53 3.21 -3.75
CA ALA A 82 -11.49 3.88 -4.53
C ALA A 82 -10.08 3.55 -4.01
N PHE A 83 -9.89 3.49 -2.70
CA PHE A 83 -8.63 3.06 -2.09
C PHE A 83 -8.31 1.61 -2.45
N ALA A 84 -9.26 0.69 -2.27
CA ALA A 84 -9.09 -0.71 -2.68
C ALA A 84 -8.76 -0.85 -4.19
N ALA A 85 -9.36 -0.02 -5.05
CA ALA A 85 -9.03 -0.01 -6.48
C ALA A 85 -7.59 0.49 -6.72
N MET A 86 -7.12 1.47 -5.94
CA MET A 86 -5.73 1.96 -6.05
C MET A 86 -4.72 0.91 -5.61
N GLU A 87 -5.01 0.11 -4.58
CA GLU A 87 -4.16 -1.02 -4.19
C GLU A 87 -3.95 -2.02 -5.35
N THR A 88 -4.95 -2.21 -6.21
CA THR A 88 -4.77 -3.05 -7.41
C THR A 88 -3.80 -2.44 -8.42
N VAL A 89 -3.71 -1.11 -8.48
CA VAL A 89 -2.72 -0.41 -9.31
C VAL A 89 -1.32 -0.59 -8.72
N HIS A 90 -1.16 -0.49 -7.40
CA HIS A 90 0.12 -0.74 -6.72
C HIS A 90 0.59 -2.18 -6.97
N VAL A 91 -0.26 -3.18 -6.75
CA VAL A 91 0.04 -4.59 -7.06
C VAL A 91 0.49 -4.76 -8.51
N ALA A 92 -0.25 -4.18 -9.47
CA ALA A 92 0.09 -4.27 -10.88
C ALA A 92 1.42 -3.56 -11.20
N ALA A 93 1.69 -2.41 -10.58
CA ALA A 93 2.92 -1.65 -10.82
C ALA A 93 4.16 -2.37 -10.29
N TYR A 94 4.11 -2.94 -9.09
CA TYR A 94 5.22 -3.73 -8.56
C TYR A 94 5.40 -5.03 -9.33
N SER A 95 4.32 -5.71 -9.73
CA SER A 95 4.40 -6.87 -10.63
C SER A 95 5.07 -6.51 -11.96
N HIS A 96 4.63 -5.42 -12.61
CA HIS A 96 5.22 -4.95 -13.85
C HIS A 96 6.70 -4.58 -13.71
N LEU A 97 7.10 -3.94 -12.61
CA LEU A 97 8.50 -3.64 -12.30
C LEU A 97 9.33 -4.92 -12.20
N LEU A 98 8.87 -5.90 -11.42
CA LEU A 98 9.60 -7.15 -11.17
C LEU A 98 9.76 -7.97 -12.46
N ASP A 99 8.70 -8.11 -13.24
CA ASP A 99 8.74 -8.79 -14.53
C ASP A 99 9.73 -8.09 -15.48
N THR A 100 9.67 -6.76 -15.53
CA THR A 100 10.50 -5.96 -16.44
C THR A 100 12.00 -6.07 -16.11
N ILE A 101 12.38 -6.07 -14.82
CA ILE A 101 13.79 -6.26 -14.42
C ILE A 101 14.25 -7.72 -14.49
N GLY A 102 13.33 -8.67 -14.77
CA GLY A 102 13.64 -10.10 -14.95
C GLY A 102 13.77 -10.86 -13.64
N MET A 103 13.01 -10.47 -12.60
CA MET A 103 12.98 -11.21 -11.33
C MET A 103 12.18 -12.50 -11.48
N PRO A 104 12.71 -13.68 -11.06
CA PRO A 104 12.01 -14.93 -11.23
C PRO A 104 10.75 -15.03 -10.37
N GLU A 105 9.72 -15.71 -10.88
CA GLU A 105 8.42 -15.89 -10.21
C GLU A 105 8.55 -16.49 -8.79
N SER A 106 9.58 -17.32 -8.57
CA SER A 106 9.87 -17.90 -7.24
C SER A 106 10.10 -16.85 -6.14
N GLU A 107 10.45 -15.61 -6.51
CA GLU A 107 10.66 -14.52 -5.57
C GLU A 107 9.34 -13.99 -4.97
N TYR A 108 8.25 -14.06 -5.73
CA TYR A 108 6.92 -13.61 -5.27
C TYR A 108 6.39 -14.40 -4.07
N SER A 109 6.69 -15.70 -4.01
CA SER A 109 6.30 -16.56 -2.89
C SER A 109 7.34 -16.65 -1.77
N ALA A 110 8.55 -16.14 -2.02
CA ALA A 110 9.67 -16.29 -1.11
C ALA A 110 9.51 -15.53 0.22
N PHE A 111 8.61 -14.51 0.28
CA PHE A 111 8.35 -13.77 1.51
C PHE A 111 7.86 -14.69 2.65
N MET A 112 7.12 -15.75 2.34
CA MET A 112 6.64 -16.73 3.32
C MET A 112 7.76 -17.58 3.95
N LYS A 113 8.97 -17.54 3.40
CA LYS A 113 10.14 -18.22 3.96
C LYS A 113 10.75 -17.47 5.15
N TYR A 114 10.39 -16.20 5.33
CA TYR A 114 10.85 -15.38 6.45
C TYR A 114 9.83 -15.44 7.58
N LYS A 115 10.29 -15.88 8.75
CA LYS A 115 9.43 -16.08 9.92
C LYS A 115 8.67 -14.81 10.28
N GLU A 116 9.33 -13.66 10.27
CA GLU A 116 8.75 -12.37 10.63
C GLU A 116 7.63 -11.96 9.67
N MET A 117 7.81 -12.21 8.38
CA MET A 117 6.80 -11.93 7.36
C MET A 117 5.62 -12.87 7.46
N LYS A 118 5.90 -14.16 7.70
CA LYS A 118 4.87 -15.17 7.92
C LYS A 118 4.07 -14.89 9.18
N ASP A 119 4.71 -14.60 10.29
CA ASP A 119 4.05 -14.30 11.57
C ASP A 119 3.13 -13.07 11.43
N LYS A 120 3.56 -12.03 10.70
CA LYS A 120 2.74 -10.87 10.38
C LYS A 120 1.53 -11.24 9.53
N TYR A 121 1.75 -11.99 8.47
CA TYR A 121 0.67 -12.47 7.60
C TYR A 121 -0.37 -13.26 8.41
N ASP A 122 0.06 -14.25 9.20
CA ASP A 122 -0.82 -15.06 10.03
C ASP A 122 -1.60 -14.19 11.05
N TYR A 123 -0.95 -13.18 11.64
CA TYR A 123 -1.60 -12.22 12.53
C TYR A 123 -2.70 -11.42 11.82
N MET A 124 -2.43 -10.94 10.61
CA MET A 124 -3.40 -10.16 9.82
C MET A 124 -4.60 -10.99 9.37
N GLN A 125 -4.41 -12.31 9.12
CA GLN A 125 -5.51 -13.22 8.79
C GLN A 125 -6.46 -13.48 9.98
N GLY A 126 -6.00 -13.25 11.22
CA GLY A 126 -6.78 -13.42 12.45
C GLY A 126 -7.75 -12.28 12.77
N PHE A 127 -7.74 -11.19 12.02
CA PHE A 127 -8.63 -10.06 12.28
C PHE A 127 -10.08 -10.38 11.99
N ASN A 128 -10.97 -9.80 12.82
CA ASN A 128 -12.41 -9.85 12.62
C ASN A 128 -13.04 -8.47 12.90
N MET A 129 -14.33 -8.32 12.62
CA MET A 129 -15.06 -7.06 12.74
C MET A 129 -16.29 -7.20 13.66
N ASN A 130 -16.21 -8.11 14.66
CA ASN A 130 -17.34 -8.48 15.50
C ASN A 130 -17.68 -7.45 16.57
N SER A 131 -16.70 -6.65 17.00
CA SER A 131 -16.86 -5.61 18.01
C SER A 131 -16.25 -4.28 17.57
N LYS A 132 -16.61 -3.20 18.23
CA LYS A 132 -15.97 -1.88 17.99
C LYS A 132 -14.47 -1.91 18.27
N GLU A 133 -14.04 -2.71 19.25
CA GLU A 133 -12.64 -2.90 19.58
C GLU A 133 -11.90 -3.64 18.47
N ASP A 134 -12.48 -4.69 17.90
CA ASP A 134 -11.90 -5.43 16.77
C ASP A 134 -11.77 -4.51 15.55
N ILE A 135 -12.79 -3.70 15.25
CA ILE A 135 -12.76 -2.72 14.18
C ILE A 135 -11.62 -1.72 14.40
N ALA A 136 -11.50 -1.16 15.61
CA ALA A 136 -10.47 -0.20 15.95
C ALA A 136 -9.05 -0.79 15.83
N LYS A 137 -8.86 -2.03 16.27
CA LYS A 137 -7.59 -2.77 16.11
C LYS A 137 -7.24 -2.97 14.65
N THR A 138 -8.19 -3.40 13.83
CA THR A 138 -7.99 -3.62 12.39
C THR A 138 -7.60 -2.32 11.70
N VAL A 139 -8.31 -1.23 11.96
CA VAL A 139 -8.00 0.10 11.43
C VAL A 139 -6.60 0.55 11.86
N ALA A 140 -6.23 0.40 13.12
CA ALA A 140 -4.91 0.77 13.61
C ALA A 140 -3.79 -0.03 12.92
N VAL A 141 -3.94 -1.34 12.77
CA VAL A 141 -2.90 -2.20 12.20
C VAL A 141 -2.76 -1.98 10.69
N PHE A 142 -3.84 -2.00 9.93
CA PHE A 142 -3.74 -1.86 8.48
C PHE A 142 -3.37 -0.43 8.08
N SER A 143 -4.07 0.57 8.57
CA SER A 143 -3.87 1.93 8.07
C SER A 143 -2.72 2.68 8.77
N ALA A 144 -2.56 2.56 10.09
CA ALA A 144 -1.48 3.27 10.77
C ALA A 144 -0.14 2.54 10.70
N PHE A 145 -0.13 1.22 10.95
CA PHE A 145 1.12 0.47 11.00
C PHE A 145 1.54 -0.10 9.65
N THR A 146 0.61 -0.61 8.83
CA THR A 146 0.97 -1.19 7.53
C THR A 146 1.14 -0.08 6.50
N GLU A 147 0.09 0.67 6.16
CA GLU A 147 0.17 1.74 5.16
C GLU A 147 1.02 2.92 5.66
N GLY A 148 0.89 3.32 6.93
CA GLY A 148 1.60 4.47 7.48
C GLY A 148 3.05 4.22 7.82
N LEU A 149 3.37 3.27 8.69
CA LEU A 149 4.74 3.09 9.20
C LEU A 149 5.58 2.17 8.30
N GLN A 150 5.09 0.97 7.99
CA GLN A 150 5.89 -0.06 7.32
C GLN A 150 6.18 0.29 5.87
N LEU A 151 5.17 0.70 5.10
CA LEU A 151 5.37 1.08 3.70
C LEU A 151 6.25 2.32 3.60
N PHE A 152 6.01 3.36 4.41
CA PHE A 152 6.84 4.57 4.38
C PHE A 152 8.30 4.32 4.74
N ALA A 153 8.60 3.44 5.69
CA ALA A 153 9.98 3.06 5.99
C ALA A 153 10.65 2.40 4.77
N SER A 154 9.93 1.52 4.09
CA SER A 154 10.42 0.85 2.88
C SER A 154 10.55 1.83 1.71
N PHE A 155 9.59 2.73 1.51
CA PHE A 155 9.65 3.80 0.50
C PHE A 155 10.88 4.70 0.69
N ALA A 156 11.21 5.06 1.93
CA ALA A 156 12.40 5.87 2.22
C ALA A 156 13.69 5.18 1.75
N ILE A 157 13.79 3.86 1.92
CA ILE A 157 14.93 3.08 1.43
C ILE A 157 14.94 3.05 -0.10
N LEU A 158 13.80 2.77 -0.74
CA LEU A 158 13.71 2.72 -2.21
C LEU A 158 14.01 4.07 -2.86
N LEU A 159 13.50 5.16 -2.32
CA LEU A 159 13.71 6.52 -2.85
C LEU A 159 15.17 7.00 -2.70
N ASN A 160 16.00 6.29 -1.94
CA ASN A 160 17.43 6.59 -1.91
C ASN A 160 18.11 6.24 -3.25
N PHE A 161 17.64 5.23 -3.99
CA PHE A 161 18.25 4.83 -5.27
C PHE A 161 18.15 5.92 -6.35
N PRO A 162 16.98 6.53 -6.63
CA PRO A 162 16.88 7.67 -7.55
C PRO A 162 17.75 8.85 -7.19
N ARG A 163 17.98 9.11 -5.88
CA ARG A 163 18.92 10.16 -5.43
C ARG A 163 20.35 9.91 -5.90
N HIS A 164 20.71 8.65 -6.12
CA HIS A 164 22.00 8.22 -6.68
C HIS A 164 21.92 7.89 -8.17
N ASN A 165 20.90 8.41 -8.85
CA ASN A 165 20.70 8.25 -10.29
C ASN A 165 20.50 6.79 -10.73
N LYS A 166 19.93 5.94 -9.87
CA LYS A 166 19.59 4.53 -10.12
C LYS A 166 18.10 4.30 -9.99
N LEU A 167 17.53 3.38 -10.80
CA LEU A 167 16.15 2.91 -10.71
C LEU A 167 15.11 4.05 -10.67
N LYS A 168 15.18 4.95 -11.63
CA LYS A 168 14.31 6.14 -11.67
C LYS A 168 12.85 5.80 -11.91
N GLY A 169 12.55 4.77 -12.69
CA GLY A 169 11.20 4.29 -12.93
C GLY A 169 10.60 3.71 -11.64
N MET A 170 11.33 2.86 -10.93
CA MET A 170 10.94 2.42 -9.58
C MET A 170 10.68 3.62 -8.67
N GLY A 171 11.57 4.62 -8.69
CA GLY A 171 11.39 5.85 -7.92
C GLY A 171 10.11 6.60 -8.26
N GLN A 172 9.68 6.60 -9.50
CA GLN A 172 8.42 7.20 -9.92
C GLN A 172 7.21 6.41 -9.38
N ILE A 173 7.23 5.09 -9.50
CA ILE A 173 6.19 4.20 -8.91
C ILE A 173 6.08 4.50 -7.40
N VAL A 174 7.19 4.46 -6.68
CA VAL A 174 7.23 4.71 -5.23
C VAL A 174 6.72 6.12 -4.89
N THR A 175 7.07 7.14 -5.66
CA THR A 175 6.61 8.52 -5.43
C THR A 175 5.08 8.63 -5.55
N TRP A 176 4.49 7.96 -6.53
CA TRP A 176 3.04 7.94 -6.70
C TRP A 176 2.37 7.10 -5.61
N SER A 177 2.93 5.95 -5.23
CA SER A 177 2.43 5.16 -4.10
C SER A 177 2.46 5.96 -2.80
N VAL A 178 3.55 6.68 -2.47
CA VAL A 178 3.63 7.56 -1.27
C VAL A 178 2.49 8.59 -1.24
N ARG A 179 2.15 9.17 -2.38
CA ARG A 179 1.04 10.13 -2.47
C ARG A 179 -0.29 9.46 -2.13
N ASP A 180 -0.53 8.27 -2.68
CA ASP A 180 -1.76 7.52 -2.47
C ASP A 180 -1.87 7.06 -1.02
N GLU A 181 -0.81 6.44 -0.46
CA GLU A 181 -0.78 6.01 0.95
C GLU A 181 -0.91 7.18 1.93
N THR A 182 -0.41 8.35 1.59
CA THR A 182 -0.62 9.56 2.39
C THR A 182 -2.10 9.92 2.48
N LEU A 183 -2.83 9.80 1.37
CA LEU A 183 -4.28 10.04 1.34
C LEU A 183 -5.02 8.98 2.18
N HIS A 184 -4.65 7.70 2.04
CA HIS A 184 -5.25 6.59 2.79
C HIS A 184 -5.07 6.78 4.30
N CYS A 185 -3.84 6.99 4.76
CA CYS A 185 -3.53 7.21 6.17
C CYS A 185 -4.24 8.43 6.75
N ASN A 186 -4.22 9.58 6.06
CA ASN A 186 -4.88 10.80 6.53
C ASN A 186 -6.40 10.62 6.65
N SER A 187 -7.01 9.88 5.74
CA SER A 187 -8.44 9.58 5.78
C SER A 187 -8.80 8.70 6.98
N THR A 188 -7.95 7.73 7.33
CA THR A 188 -8.13 6.89 8.50
C THR A 188 -7.97 7.67 9.82
N VAL A 189 -6.98 8.55 9.91
CA VAL A 189 -6.81 9.44 11.07
C VAL A 189 -8.03 10.34 11.24
N SER A 190 -8.57 10.89 10.17
CA SER A 190 -9.80 11.70 10.21
C SER A 190 -10.99 10.92 10.77
N TYR A 191 -11.14 9.65 10.40
CA TYR A 191 -12.18 8.77 10.94
C TYR A 191 -12.04 8.52 12.44
N THR A 192 -10.84 8.26 12.93
CA THR A 192 -10.60 8.04 14.38
C THR A 192 -10.90 9.27 15.22
N HIS A 193 -10.56 10.46 14.72
CA HIS A 193 -10.85 11.73 15.39
C HIS A 193 -12.35 12.04 15.48
N LEU A 194 -13.11 11.76 14.42
CA LEU A 194 -14.56 11.96 14.43
C LEU A 194 -15.28 11.05 15.43
N ARG A 195 -14.83 9.79 15.60
CA ARG A 195 -15.38 8.87 16.60
C ARG A 195 -15.08 9.31 18.02
N ALA A 196 -13.93 9.89 18.30
CA ALA A 196 -13.61 10.43 19.61
C ALA A 196 -14.58 11.56 20.03
N HIS A 197 -14.96 12.43 19.09
CA HIS A 197 -15.93 13.51 19.33
C HIS A 197 -17.40 13.05 19.39
N GLU A 198 -17.76 11.90 18.81
CA GLU A 198 -19.13 11.34 18.91
C GLU A 198 -19.39 10.61 20.26
N THR A 199 -18.34 10.21 20.97
CA THR A 199 -18.47 9.54 22.29
C THR A 199 -18.58 10.51 23.46
N ASP A 200 -18.31 11.79 23.25
CA ASP A 200 -18.42 12.87 24.26
C ASP A 200 -19.78 13.60 24.23
N ARG A 201 -20.78 13.05 23.53
CA ARG A 201 -22.19 13.51 23.52
C ARG A 201 -23.11 12.35 23.85
#